data_2b79f98ea8b09a2572b36d3329873f16
#
_entry.id   2b79f98ea8b09a2572b36d3329873f16
#
_cell.length_a   1.000
_cell.length_b   1.000
_cell.length_c   1.000
_cell.angle_alpha   90.00
_cell.angle_beta   90.00
_cell.angle_gamma   90.00
#
_symmetry.space_group_name_H-M   'P 1'
#
loop_
_entity.id
_entity.type
_entity.pdbx_description
1 polymer ?
#
loop_
_entity_poly.entity_id
_entity_poly.type
_entity_poly.pdbx_seq_one_letter_code
_entity_poly.pdbx_strand_id
1 'polypeptide(L)'
;ELLEAADGFLLVMSYNPGYQSALKDLKHSTRQRFVAIEFGPPPVDVEAGIIEHEAGVDKKISLQLAKLGEKVRNLREHGLGEGASTRLLIYAGKLIAQGISPRRACQVAVNWAVTDETAIQESISEVISSIFE
;
A
#
# COMPACT_ATOMS: atom_id res chain seq x y z
N GLU A 1 14.76 -36.84 11.29
CA GLU A 1 13.36 -37.28 11.18
C GLU A 1 12.78 -36.71 9.88
N LEU A 2 12.29 -37.59 9.00
CA LEU A 2 11.62 -37.20 7.76
C LEU A 2 10.11 -37.18 8.05
N LEU A 3 9.48 -36.01 7.79
CA LEU A 3 8.03 -35.87 7.84
C LEU A 3 7.49 -35.98 6.41
N GLU A 4 6.61 -36.96 6.16
CA GLU A 4 5.87 -37.03 4.91
C GLU A 4 4.72 -36.04 4.93
N ALA A 5 4.56 -35.31 3.81
CA ALA A 5 3.44 -34.41 3.65
C ALA A 5 2.15 -35.21 3.44
N ALA A 6 1.05 -34.77 4.04
CA ALA A 6 -0.27 -35.34 3.79
C ALA A 6 -0.71 -35.12 2.34
N ASP A 7 -1.57 -35.99 1.83
CA ASP A 7 -2.16 -35.83 0.50
C ASP A 7 -2.85 -34.47 0.38
N GLY A 8 -2.56 -33.76 -0.71
CA GLY A 8 -3.09 -32.41 -0.95
C GLY A 8 -2.40 -31.27 -0.22
N PHE A 9 -1.26 -31.53 0.47
CA PHE A 9 -0.47 -30.47 1.10
C PHE A 9 0.00 -29.44 0.06
N LEU A 10 -0.26 -28.16 0.34
CA LEU A 10 0.17 -27.03 -0.47
C LEU A 10 0.90 -26.02 0.42
N LEU A 11 2.13 -25.65 0.04
CA LEU A 11 2.89 -24.58 0.68
C LEU A 11 2.67 -23.27 -0.06
N VAL A 12 2.15 -22.28 0.63
CA VAL A 12 1.98 -20.91 0.13
C VAL A 12 2.89 -19.98 0.92
N MET A 13 3.67 -19.16 0.21
CA MET A 13 4.57 -18.16 0.80
C MET A 13 4.23 -16.78 0.25
N SER A 14 4.17 -15.77 1.14
CA SER A 14 3.99 -14.36 0.79
C SER A 14 5.22 -13.58 1.25
N TYR A 15 5.75 -12.71 0.40
CA TYR A 15 6.91 -11.88 0.74
C TYR A 15 6.92 -10.59 -0.10
N ASN A 16 7.62 -9.56 0.40
CA ASN A 16 7.85 -8.32 -0.34
C ASN A 16 9.21 -8.38 -1.05
N PRO A 17 9.24 -8.26 -2.39
CA PRO A 17 10.50 -8.18 -3.12
C PRO A 17 11.32 -6.96 -2.66
N GLY A 18 12.64 -7.14 -2.48
CA GLY A 18 13.54 -6.05 -2.09
C GLY A 18 13.84 -5.97 -0.60
N TYR A 19 13.04 -6.52 0.29
CA TYR A 19 13.42 -6.70 1.68
C TYR A 19 14.41 -7.88 1.83
N GLN A 20 15.36 -7.73 2.75
CA GLN A 20 16.22 -8.85 3.17
C GLN A 20 15.34 -9.85 3.92
N SER A 21 14.72 -10.75 3.18
CA SER A 21 13.87 -11.79 3.74
C SER A 21 14.62 -13.12 3.75
N ALA A 22 14.17 -14.06 4.58
CA ALA A 22 14.62 -15.43 4.61
C ALA A 22 14.64 -16.14 3.23
N LEU A 23 13.93 -15.58 2.24
CA LEU A 23 13.92 -16.05 0.86
C LEU A 23 15.19 -15.70 0.06
N LYS A 24 16.03 -14.76 0.53
CA LYS A 24 17.36 -14.54 -0.07
C LYS A 24 18.27 -15.74 0.09
N ASP A 25 18.06 -16.50 1.17
CA ASP A 25 18.84 -17.70 1.48
C ASP A 25 18.32 -18.96 0.77
N LEU A 26 17.16 -18.89 0.11
CA LEU A 26 16.68 -20.00 -0.70
C LEU A 26 17.52 -20.13 -1.95
N LYS A 27 18.15 -21.30 -2.09
CA LYS A 27 18.86 -21.66 -3.32
C LYS A 27 17.98 -21.43 -4.54
N HIS A 28 18.58 -20.96 -5.63
CA HIS A 28 17.87 -20.69 -6.88
C HIS A 28 17.02 -21.90 -7.36
N SER A 29 17.55 -23.12 -7.21
CA SER A 29 16.83 -24.36 -7.50
C SER A 29 15.58 -24.57 -6.65
N THR A 30 15.53 -24.08 -5.42
CA THR A 30 14.35 -24.15 -4.56
C THR A 30 13.28 -23.18 -5.02
N ARG A 31 13.67 -21.94 -5.37
CA ARG A 31 12.74 -20.94 -5.93
C ARG A 31 12.04 -21.39 -7.20
N GLN A 32 12.76 -22.12 -8.06
CA GLN A 32 12.22 -22.67 -9.33
C GLN A 32 11.15 -23.74 -9.13
N ARG A 33 10.94 -24.25 -7.92
CA ARG A 33 9.88 -25.21 -7.60
C ARG A 33 8.54 -24.56 -7.24
N PHE A 34 8.50 -23.24 -7.18
CA PHE A 34 7.29 -22.47 -6.86
C PHE A 34 6.75 -21.77 -8.11
N VAL A 35 5.42 -21.71 -8.18
CA VAL A 35 4.73 -20.81 -9.10
C VAL A 35 4.62 -19.45 -8.38
N ALA A 36 5.07 -18.38 -9.03
CA ALA A 36 5.01 -17.03 -8.48
C ALA A 36 3.82 -16.26 -9.06
N ILE A 37 3.10 -15.58 -8.17
CA ILE A 37 2.05 -14.62 -8.52
C ILE A 37 2.50 -13.26 -7.96
N GLU A 38 2.59 -12.27 -8.84
CA GLU A 38 2.93 -10.91 -8.45
C GLU A 38 1.65 -10.09 -8.24
N PHE A 39 1.59 -9.39 -7.10
CA PHE A 39 0.50 -8.49 -6.76
C PHE A 39 1.01 -7.05 -6.79
N GLY A 40 0.46 -6.24 -7.68
CA GLY A 40 0.63 -4.79 -7.69
C GLY A 40 -0.51 -4.08 -6.97
N PRO A 41 -0.42 -2.73 -6.86
CA PRO A 41 -1.54 -1.94 -6.37
C PRO A 41 -2.75 -2.11 -7.32
N PRO A 42 -3.99 -2.12 -6.78
CA PRO A 42 -5.17 -2.21 -7.63
C PRO A 42 -5.36 -0.96 -8.49
N PRO A 43 -6.09 -1.04 -9.61
CA PRO A 43 -6.52 0.15 -10.36
C PRO A 43 -7.28 1.14 -9.47
N VAL A 44 -7.21 2.45 -9.79
CA VAL A 44 -7.76 3.53 -8.96
C VAL A 44 -9.24 3.35 -8.65
N ASP A 45 -10.04 2.91 -9.61
CA ASP A 45 -11.47 2.66 -9.45
C ASP A 45 -11.76 1.50 -8.50
N VAL A 46 -10.99 0.42 -8.60
CA VAL A 46 -11.07 -0.74 -7.70
C VAL A 46 -10.63 -0.35 -6.29
N GLU A 47 -9.50 0.36 -6.17
CA GLU A 47 -8.98 0.83 -4.88
C GLU A 47 -9.97 1.79 -4.20
N ALA A 48 -10.61 2.69 -4.96
CA ALA A 48 -11.67 3.57 -4.45
C ALA A 48 -12.86 2.77 -3.89
N GLY A 49 -13.30 1.73 -4.58
CA GLY A 49 -14.37 0.85 -4.09
C GLY A 49 -14.00 0.13 -2.78
N ILE A 50 -12.75 -0.31 -2.64
CA ILE A 50 -12.23 -0.91 -1.41
C ILE A 50 -12.26 0.13 -0.27
N ILE A 51 -11.77 1.35 -0.51
CA ILE A 51 -11.72 2.42 0.49
C ILE A 51 -13.13 2.83 0.92
N GLU A 52 -14.06 2.98 -0.03
CA GLU A 52 -15.47 3.30 0.24
C GLU A 52 -16.10 2.27 1.19
N HIS A 53 -15.91 0.98 0.89
CA HIS A 53 -16.45 -0.11 1.69
C HIS A 53 -15.82 -0.19 3.09
N GLU A 54 -14.49 -0.15 3.17
CA GLU A 54 -13.74 -0.39 4.42
C GLU A 54 -13.71 0.82 5.36
N ALA A 55 -13.74 2.04 4.81
CA ALA A 55 -13.66 3.26 5.60
C ALA A 55 -15.02 3.92 5.86
N GLY A 56 -16.06 3.57 5.10
CA GLY A 56 -17.38 4.17 5.23
C GLY A 56 -17.45 5.63 4.78
N VAL A 57 -16.58 6.05 3.86
CA VAL A 57 -16.59 7.38 3.25
C VAL A 57 -17.39 7.37 1.95
N ASP A 58 -17.81 8.54 1.48
CA ASP A 58 -18.52 8.66 0.21
C ASP A 58 -17.60 8.39 -1.00
N LYS A 59 -18.22 8.18 -2.16
CA LYS A 59 -17.53 7.87 -3.43
C LYS A 59 -16.57 8.98 -3.87
N LYS A 60 -16.84 10.25 -3.56
CA LYS A 60 -15.96 11.37 -3.92
C LYS A 60 -14.66 11.29 -3.12
N ILE A 61 -14.77 11.12 -1.81
CA ILE A 61 -13.63 11.00 -0.91
C ILE A 61 -12.81 9.75 -1.22
N SER A 62 -13.47 8.60 -1.42
CA SER A 62 -12.76 7.35 -1.73
C SER A 62 -11.96 7.45 -3.03
N LEU A 63 -12.52 8.08 -4.07
CA LEU A 63 -11.82 8.31 -5.33
C LEU A 63 -10.64 9.29 -5.17
N GLN A 64 -10.79 10.34 -4.35
CA GLN A 64 -9.71 11.28 -4.05
C GLN A 64 -8.56 10.59 -3.30
N LEU A 65 -8.88 9.72 -2.33
CA LEU A 65 -7.89 8.93 -1.60
C LEU A 65 -7.15 7.94 -2.52
N ALA A 66 -7.86 7.24 -3.41
CA ALA A 66 -7.23 6.34 -4.37
C ALA A 66 -6.28 7.07 -5.33
N LYS A 67 -6.68 8.25 -5.84
CA LYS A 67 -5.82 9.12 -6.65
C LYS A 67 -4.60 9.63 -5.88
N LEU A 68 -4.75 9.92 -4.58
CA LEU A 68 -3.62 10.25 -3.72
C LEU A 68 -2.63 9.09 -3.65
N GLY A 69 -3.13 7.88 -3.42
CA GLY A 69 -2.32 6.67 -3.37
C GLY A 69 -1.50 6.45 -4.65
N GLU A 70 -2.16 6.56 -5.80
CA GLU A 70 -1.51 6.46 -7.11
C GLU A 70 -0.39 7.50 -7.28
N LYS A 71 -0.67 8.79 -7.00
CA LYS A 71 0.32 9.86 -7.11
C LYS A 71 1.50 9.68 -6.15
N VAL A 72 1.24 9.28 -4.91
CA VAL A 72 2.30 9.01 -3.93
C VAL A 72 3.16 7.81 -4.37
N ARG A 73 2.56 6.75 -4.90
CA ARG A 73 3.33 5.62 -5.46
C ARG A 73 4.22 6.02 -6.63
N ASN A 74 3.78 6.97 -7.46
CA ASN A 74 4.58 7.48 -8.58
C ASN A 74 5.81 8.29 -8.12
N LEU A 75 5.85 8.79 -6.87
CA LEU A 75 7.03 9.43 -6.30
C LEU A 75 8.19 8.45 -6.00
N ARG A 76 8.00 7.14 -6.16
CA ARG A 76 9.08 6.14 -6.03
C ARG A 76 10.26 6.43 -6.94
N GLU A 77 10.03 6.93 -8.13
CA GLU A 77 11.07 7.37 -9.06
C GLU A 77 11.90 8.55 -8.54
N HIS A 78 11.40 9.24 -7.51
CA HIS A 78 12.02 10.40 -6.87
C HIS A 78 12.61 10.08 -5.48
N GLY A 79 12.87 8.81 -5.19
CA GLY A 79 13.55 8.39 -3.95
C GLY A 79 12.66 7.84 -2.85
N LEU A 80 11.34 7.80 -3.03
CA LEU A 80 10.45 7.16 -2.07
C LEU A 80 10.64 5.63 -2.12
N GLY A 81 11.06 5.02 -1.02
CA GLY A 81 11.34 3.57 -0.96
C GLY A 81 10.09 2.72 -1.21
N GLU A 82 9.01 2.96 -0.48
CA GLU A 82 7.69 2.36 -0.68
C GLU A 82 6.62 3.44 -0.81
N GLY A 83 5.69 3.23 -1.74
CA GLY A 83 4.53 4.12 -1.88
C GLY A 83 3.43 3.83 -0.85
N ALA A 84 2.40 4.67 -0.84
CA ALA A 84 1.24 4.48 0.02
C ALA A 84 0.52 3.15 -0.29
N SER A 85 0.37 2.30 0.71
CA SER A 85 -0.46 1.09 0.61
C SER A 85 -1.95 1.45 0.72
N THR A 86 -2.82 0.62 0.16
CA THR A 86 -4.28 0.76 0.32
C THR A 86 -4.71 0.84 1.79
N ARG A 87 -3.99 0.16 2.70
CA ARG A 87 -4.23 0.21 4.14
C ARG A 87 -4.12 1.64 4.70
N LEU A 88 -3.10 2.39 4.30
CA LEU A 88 -2.93 3.79 4.76
C LEU A 88 -4.06 4.68 4.25
N LEU A 89 -4.53 4.45 3.02
CA LEU A 89 -5.67 5.17 2.45
C LEU A 89 -6.97 4.86 3.19
N ILE A 90 -7.18 3.59 3.58
CA ILE A 90 -8.31 3.19 4.43
C ILE A 90 -8.23 3.88 5.81
N TYR A 91 -7.05 3.97 6.42
CA TYR A 91 -6.89 4.68 7.69
C TYR A 91 -7.21 6.16 7.56
N ALA A 92 -6.74 6.83 6.50
CA ALA A 92 -7.12 8.21 6.21
C ALA A 92 -8.63 8.35 6.05
N GLY A 93 -9.27 7.44 5.30
CA GLY A 93 -10.72 7.40 5.14
C GLY A 93 -11.47 7.24 6.47
N LYS A 94 -11.03 6.34 7.34
CA LYS A 94 -11.62 6.15 8.68
C LYS A 94 -11.52 7.40 9.54
N LEU A 95 -10.41 8.12 9.51
CA LEU A 95 -10.25 9.40 10.20
C LEU A 95 -11.21 10.46 9.65
N ILE A 96 -11.37 10.51 8.32
CA ILE A 96 -12.33 11.44 7.67
C ILE A 96 -13.76 11.10 8.09
N ALA A 97 -14.14 9.83 8.10
CA ALA A 97 -15.46 9.38 8.54
C ALA A 97 -15.76 9.76 10.00
N GLN A 98 -14.71 9.90 10.83
CA GLN A 98 -14.80 10.37 12.22
C GLN A 98 -14.78 11.90 12.37
N GLY A 99 -14.77 12.66 11.26
CA GLY A 99 -14.84 14.12 11.28
C GLY A 99 -13.49 14.83 11.22
N ILE A 100 -12.38 14.12 11.04
CA ILE A 100 -11.06 14.74 10.80
C ILE A 100 -11.06 15.30 9.38
N SER A 101 -10.55 16.53 9.20
CA SER A 101 -10.45 17.13 7.87
C SER A 101 -9.58 16.27 6.93
N PRO A 102 -9.94 16.14 5.64
CA PRO A 102 -9.24 15.27 4.70
C PRO A 102 -7.74 15.53 4.61
N ARG A 103 -7.33 16.81 4.57
CA ARG A 103 -5.89 17.16 4.55
C ARG A 103 -5.16 16.64 5.80
N ARG A 104 -5.75 16.83 6.98
CA ARG A 104 -5.13 16.38 8.23
C ARG A 104 -5.09 14.86 8.33
N ALA A 105 -6.16 14.18 7.94
CA ALA A 105 -6.22 12.73 7.90
C ALA A 105 -5.14 12.14 6.99
N CYS A 106 -4.98 12.69 5.78
CA CYS A 106 -3.95 12.25 4.84
C CYS A 106 -2.53 12.59 5.33
N GLN A 107 -2.35 13.73 6.01
CA GLN A 107 -1.06 14.09 6.60
C GLN A 107 -0.58 13.06 7.62
N VAL A 108 -1.46 12.66 8.54
CA VAL A 108 -1.07 11.74 9.63
C VAL A 108 -1.08 10.27 9.22
N ALA A 109 -2.02 9.86 8.38
CA ALA A 109 -2.18 8.46 8.01
C ALA A 109 -1.36 8.05 6.78
N VAL A 110 -1.01 8.99 5.90
CA VAL A 110 -0.28 8.71 4.67
C VAL A 110 1.10 9.35 4.70
N ASN A 111 1.19 10.69 4.74
CA ASN A 111 2.44 11.41 4.54
C ASN A 111 3.50 10.99 5.57
N TRP A 112 3.20 11.14 6.85
CA TRP A 112 4.15 10.81 7.92
C TRP A 112 4.37 9.31 8.13
N ALA A 113 3.48 8.48 7.62
CA ALA A 113 3.64 7.02 7.69
C ALA A 113 4.53 6.46 6.58
N VAL A 114 4.64 7.16 5.45
CA VAL A 114 5.36 6.70 4.26
C VAL A 114 6.84 7.04 4.30
N THR A 115 7.22 8.20 4.89
CA THR A 115 8.60 8.67 4.89
C THR A 115 8.88 9.64 6.03
N ASP A 116 10.14 9.66 6.49
CA ASP A 116 10.69 10.64 7.43
C ASP A 116 11.49 11.75 6.71
N GLU A 117 11.69 11.64 5.39
CA GLU A 117 12.43 12.61 4.60
C GLU A 117 11.60 13.88 4.33
N THR A 118 12.05 15.02 4.86
CA THR A 118 11.33 16.29 4.78
C THR A 118 10.99 16.72 3.36
N ALA A 119 11.92 16.58 2.41
CA ALA A 119 11.69 16.97 1.01
C ALA A 119 10.58 16.14 0.35
N ILE A 120 10.52 14.84 0.65
CA ILE A 120 9.47 13.95 0.15
C ILE A 120 8.14 14.25 0.86
N GLN A 121 8.18 14.52 2.17
CA GLN A 121 6.98 14.93 2.92
C GLN A 121 6.37 16.23 2.37
N GLU A 122 7.18 17.19 1.98
CA GLU A 122 6.73 18.44 1.34
C GLU A 122 6.04 18.14 0.00
N SER A 123 6.65 17.30 -0.84
CA SER A 123 6.06 16.88 -2.12
C SER A 123 4.73 16.16 -1.94
N ILE A 124 4.62 15.26 -0.96
CA ILE A 124 3.36 14.59 -0.63
C ILE A 124 2.31 15.60 -0.10
N SER A 125 2.73 16.58 0.71
CA SER A 125 1.83 17.62 1.21
C SER A 125 1.25 18.50 0.09
N GLU A 126 2.05 18.82 -0.93
CA GLU A 126 1.57 19.51 -2.14
C GLU A 126 0.55 18.67 -2.90
N VAL A 127 0.81 17.38 -3.07
CA VAL A 127 -0.15 16.45 -3.71
C VAL A 127 -1.45 16.39 -2.91
N ILE A 128 -1.40 16.26 -1.58
CA ILE A 128 -2.59 16.28 -0.70
C ILE A 128 -3.37 17.59 -0.91
N SER A 129 -2.69 18.73 -0.92
CA SER A 129 -3.31 20.03 -1.08
C SER A 129 -3.95 20.22 -2.46
N SER A 130 -3.40 19.59 -3.49
CA SER A 130 -3.95 19.64 -4.85
C SER A 130 -5.21 18.78 -5.03
N ILE A 131 -5.40 17.75 -4.20
CA ILE A 131 -6.54 16.82 -4.28
C ILE A 131 -7.68 17.25 -3.35
N PHE A 132 -7.33 17.75 -2.18
CA PHE A 132 -8.29 18.19 -1.15
C PHE A 132 -8.19 19.70 -1.00
N GLU A 133 -8.94 20.44 -1.78
CA GLU A 133 -9.07 21.90 -1.69
C GLU A 133 -9.78 22.35 -0.41
#